data_d1097647704b007ec5d07ac6e079142a
#
_entry.id   d1097647704b007ec5d07ac6e079142a
#
_cell.length_a   1.000
_cell.length_b   1.000
_cell.length_c   1.000
_cell.angle_alpha   90.00
_cell.angle_beta   90.00
_cell.angle_gamma   90.00
#
_symmetry.space_group_name_H-M   'P 1'
#
loop_
_entity.id
_entity.type
_entity.pdbx_description
1 polymer ?
#
loop_
_entity_poly.entity_id
_entity_poly.type
_entity_poly.pdbx_seq_one_letter_code
_entity_poly.pdbx_strand_id
1 'polypeptide(L)'
;MANELPTNVSYGTVTGRYLLAYADSSDVGLNPDGIAAGGEILFTPLVERLRDATSTPPVTIIPKQVACTINVDGYLCGPDGLSSVRLLATDDADLDVVGWLWQVTYLLTDVEGSLIRGIPTHTMSLPGGTTVDLITIAPVAGLVG
;
A
#
# COMPACT_ATOMS: atom_id res chain seq x y z
N MET A 1 -7.77 -13.31 19.76
CA MET A 1 -6.35 -13.23 19.32
C MET A 1 -6.22 -13.84 17.94
N ALA A 2 -5.57 -13.13 17.03
CA ALA A 2 -5.37 -13.64 15.68
C ALA A 2 -4.24 -14.67 15.66
N ASN A 3 -4.41 -15.70 14.82
CA ASN A 3 -3.34 -16.64 14.55
C ASN A 3 -2.34 -16.01 13.58
N GLU A 4 -1.09 -16.32 13.74
CA GLU A 4 -0.06 -15.91 12.80
C GLU A 4 0.02 -16.89 11.65
N LEU A 5 0.45 -16.41 10.49
CA LEU A 5 0.76 -17.26 9.35
C LEU A 5 2.04 -18.08 9.65
N PRO A 6 2.27 -19.18 8.92
CA PRO A 6 3.49 -19.96 9.12
C PRO A 6 4.74 -19.11 9.00
N THR A 7 5.78 -19.44 9.77
CA THR A 7 7.00 -18.64 9.84
C THR A 7 7.81 -18.65 8.54
N ASN A 8 7.57 -19.61 7.66
CA ASN A 8 8.25 -19.68 6.36
C ASN A 8 7.61 -18.76 5.31
N VAL A 9 6.46 -18.14 5.62
CA VAL A 9 5.81 -17.23 4.68
C VAL A 9 6.56 -15.89 4.66
N SER A 10 6.83 -15.39 3.47
CA SER A 10 7.57 -14.14 3.29
C SER A 10 6.64 -12.95 3.13
N TYR A 11 7.14 -11.78 3.50
CA TYR A 11 6.42 -10.51 3.42
C TYR A 11 7.30 -9.46 2.80
N GLY A 12 6.67 -8.47 2.16
CA GLY A 12 7.32 -7.23 1.77
C GLY A 12 6.69 -6.07 2.52
N THR A 13 7.38 -4.94 2.52
CA THR A 13 6.91 -3.71 3.16
C THR A 13 6.61 -2.68 2.09
N VAL A 14 5.48 -1.97 2.24
CA VAL A 14 5.08 -0.92 1.31
C VAL A 14 5.01 0.40 2.06
N THR A 15 5.58 1.44 1.45
CA THR A 15 5.58 2.79 2.00
C THR A 15 5.08 3.78 0.96
N GLY A 16 4.76 4.98 1.41
CA GLY A 16 4.38 6.08 0.53
C GLY A 16 4.10 7.33 1.35
N ARG A 17 4.25 8.47 0.72
CA ARG A 17 3.95 9.75 1.37
C ARG A 17 3.18 10.63 0.40
N TYR A 18 2.07 11.18 0.85
CA TYR A 18 1.13 11.92 0.01
C TYR A 18 0.81 13.26 0.66
N LEU A 19 1.22 14.32 0.02
CA LEU A 19 1.01 15.68 0.51
C LEU A 19 0.22 16.48 -0.53
N LEU A 20 -0.68 17.32 -0.04
CA LEU A 20 -1.38 18.30 -0.85
C LEU A 20 -0.58 19.60 -0.81
N ALA A 21 -0.37 20.21 -1.96
CA ALA A 21 0.34 21.48 -2.05
C ALA A 21 -0.68 22.60 -2.14
N TYR A 22 -0.68 23.48 -1.15
CA TYR A 22 -1.53 24.66 -1.14
C TYR A 22 -0.69 25.92 -1.31
N ALA A 23 -1.33 26.98 -1.73
CA ALA A 23 -0.66 28.28 -1.75
C ALA A 23 -0.26 28.66 -0.33
N ASP A 24 0.88 29.34 -0.23
CA ASP A 24 1.40 29.80 1.04
C ASP A 24 0.33 30.65 1.75
N SER A 25 0.15 30.39 3.04
CA SER A 25 -0.84 31.11 3.84
C SER A 25 -0.19 32.32 4.52
N SER A 26 -0.35 32.45 5.81
CA SER A 26 0.14 33.59 6.57
C SER A 26 1.49 33.36 7.24
N ASP A 27 2.10 32.21 7.04
CA ASP A 27 3.39 31.95 7.64
C ASP A 27 4.53 32.68 6.91
N VAL A 28 5.73 32.65 7.47
CA VAL A 28 6.87 33.35 6.92
C VAL A 28 7.68 32.50 5.95
N GLY A 29 7.21 31.29 5.65
CA GLY A 29 7.91 30.40 4.74
C GLY A 29 7.78 30.89 3.30
N LEU A 30 8.78 30.56 2.47
CA LEU A 30 8.79 30.94 1.06
C LEU A 30 8.13 29.89 0.16
N ASN A 31 7.97 28.67 0.66
CA ASN A 31 7.41 27.57 -0.12
C ASN A 31 5.94 27.35 0.20
N PRO A 32 5.16 26.82 -0.75
CA PRO A 32 3.78 26.46 -0.48
C PRO A 32 3.67 25.44 0.68
N ASP A 33 2.57 25.50 1.40
CA ASP A 33 2.32 24.57 2.49
C ASP A 33 2.06 23.17 1.98
N GLY A 34 2.63 22.18 2.64
CA GLY A 34 2.34 20.77 2.41
C GLY A 34 1.43 20.24 3.50
N ILE A 35 0.29 19.71 3.11
CA ILE A 35 -0.70 19.19 4.03
C ILE A 35 -0.95 17.72 3.69
N ALA A 36 -1.02 16.86 4.70
CA ALA A 36 -1.26 15.45 4.47
C ALA A 36 -2.58 15.24 3.72
N ALA A 37 -2.54 14.38 2.70
CA ALA A 37 -3.76 13.93 2.04
C ALA A 37 -4.56 13.06 3.02
N GLY A 38 -5.86 13.01 2.84
CA GLY A 38 -6.72 12.09 3.56
C GLY A 38 -7.10 10.90 2.71
N GLY A 39 -8.02 10.08 3.20
CA GLY A 39 -8.56 8.96 2.44
C GLY A 39 -7.84 7.65 2.70
N GLU A 40 -7.90 6.78 1.71
CA GLU A 40 -7.40 5.41 1.84
C GLU A 40 -6.65 4.98 0.60
N ILE A 41 -5.79 3.97 0.78
CA ILE A 41 -5.18 3.24 -0.33
C ILE A 41 -5.52 1.77 -0.12
N LEU A 42 -6.12 1.15 -1.12
CA LEU A 42 -6.57 -0.24 -1.04
C LEU A 42 -5.59 -1.14 -1.78
N PHE A 43 -5.18 -2.21 -1.12
CA PHE A 43 -4.37 -3.26 -1.72
C PHE A 43 -5.22 -4.51 -1.89
N THR A 44 -5.47 -4.88 -3.14
CA THR A 44 -6.32 -6.03 -3.46
C THR A 44 -5.43 -7.14 -4.04
N PRO A 45 -5.40 -8.32 -3.42
CA PRO A 45 -4.60 -9.42 -3.95
C PRO A 45 -5.26 -9.98 -5.22
N LEU A 46 -4.48 -10.13 -6.28
CA LEU A 46 -4.97 -10.71 -7.53
C LEU A 46 -4.72 -12.21 -7.56
N VAL A 47 -5.01 -12.86 -6.46
CA VAL A 47 -4.95 -14.31 -6.32
C VAL A 47 -6.04 -14.71 -5.32
N GLU A 48 -6.72 -15.81 -5.57
CA GLU A 48 -7.81 -16.23 -4.70
C GLU A 48 -7.32 -16.91 -3.44
N ARG A 49 -6.32 -17.76 -3.58
CA ARG A 49 -5.77 -18.54 -2.47
C ARG A 49 -4.36 -19.00 -2.78
N LEU A 50 -3.60 -19.23 -1.72
CA LEU A 50 -2.24 -19.73 -1.78
C LEU A 50 -2.13 -20.94 -0.87
N ARG A 51 -1.41 -21.97 -1.30
CA ARG A 51 -1.18 -23.13 -0.47
C ARG A 51 0.28 -23.20 -0.05
N ASP A 52 0.48 -23.43 1.23
CA ASP A 52 1.80 -23.68 1.79
C ASP A 52 1.85 -25.15 2.23
N ALA A 53 2.38 -25.99 1.36
CA ALA A 53 2.52 -27.42 1.62
C ALA A 53 3.79 -27.74 2.42
N THR A 54 4.66 -26.75 2.64
CA THR A 54 5.92 -26.97 3.38
C THR A 54 5.75 -26.76 4.87
N SER A 55 4.68 -26.11 5.30
CA SER A 55 4.41 -25.95 6.73
C SER A 55 3.85 -27.24 7.33
N THR A 56 3.92 -27.35 8.64
CA THR A 56 3.41 -28.53 9.37
C THR A 56 2.43 -28.08 10.45
N PRO A 57 1.12 -28.32 10.27
CA PRO A 57 0.47 -28.92 9.09
C PRO A 57 0.43 -27.97 7.90
N PRO A 58 0.21 -28.47 6.67
CA PRO A 58 0.02 -27.62 5.51
C PRO A 58 -1.18 -26.69 5.68
N VAL A 59 -1.10 -25.50 5.08
CA VAL A 59 -2.14 -24.47 5.25
C VAL A 59 -2.51 -23.86 3.92
N THR A 60 -3.79 -23.47 3.79
CA THR A 60 -4.28 -22.64 2.69
C THR A 60 -4.46 -21.23 3.21
N ILE A 61 -3.84 -20.28 2.53
CA ILE A 61 -3.91 -18.86 2.88
C ILE A 61 -4.84 -18.18 1.88
N ILE A 62 -5.81 -17.43 2.39
CA ILE A 62 -6.74 -16.67 1.54
C ILE A 62 -6.42 -15.18 1.76
N PRO A 63 -5.64 -14.57 0.84
CA PRO A 63 -5.31 -13.14 0.99
C PRO A 63 -6.57 -12.30 0.89
N LYS A 64 -6.61 -11.24 1.69
CA LYS A 64 -7.75 -10.32 1.72
C LYS A 64 -7.27 -8.92 1.37
N GLN A 65 -8.21 -8.10 0.91
CA GLN A 65 -7.95 -6.69 0.67
C GLN A 65 -7.51 -6.01 1.95
N VAL A 66 -6.49 -5.17 1.84
CA VAL A 66 -5.98 -4.39 2.96
C VAL A 66 -6.23 -2.91 2.68
N ALA A 67 -6.92 -2.25 3.59
CA ALA A 67 -7.18 -0.81 3.52
C ALA A 67 -6.19 -0.08 4.41
N CYS A 68 -5.42 0.83 3.82
CA CYS A 68 -4.47 1.67 4.53
C CYS A 68 -4.95 3.10 4.55
N THR A 69 -4.59 3.83 5.60
CA THR A 69 -4.95 5.24 5.74
C THR A 69 -3.70 6.11 5.58
N ILE A 70 -3.87 7.43 5.65
CA ILE A 70 -2.77 8.38 5.58
C ILE A 70 -2.71 9.09 6.93
N ASN A 71 -1.52 9.13 7.55
CA ASN A 71 -1.36 9.77 8.84
C ASN A 71 -1.18 11.29 8.70
N VAL A 72 -1.02 11.97 9.83
CA VAL A 72 -0.93 13.44 9.86
C VAL A 72 0.30 13.99 9.13
N ASP A 73 1.32 13.17 8.95
CA ASP A 73 2.54 13.54 8.23
C ASP A 73 2.48 13.13 6.75
N GLY A 74 1.36 12.56 6.31
CA GLY A 74 1.16 12.14 4.93
C GLY A 74 1.62 10.73 4.60
N TYR A 75 2.14 10.00 5.58
CA TYR A 75 2.63 8.64 5.34
C TYR A 75 1.50 7.63 5.29
N LEU A 76 1.64 6.66 4.41
CA LEU A 76 0.77 5.49 4.35
C LEU A 76 0.87 4.72 5.66
N CYS A 77 -0.27 4.47 6.26
CA CYS A 77 -0.37 3.75 7.54
C CYS A 77 -1.13 2.45 7.36
N GLY A 78 -0.54 1.36 7.80
CA GLY A 78 -1.23 0.08 7.86
C GLY A 78 -2.27 0.04 8.97
N PRO A 79 -3.09 -1.03 9.01
CA PRO A 79 -4.10 -1.18 10.07
C PRO A 79 -3.52 -1.23 11.48
N ASP A 80 -2.23 -1.52 11.61
CA ASP A 80 -1.54 -1.55 12.90
C ASP A 80 -1.08 -0.17 13.37
N GLY A 81 -1.30 0.88 12.58
CA GLY A 81 -0.91 2.26 12.91
C GLY A 81 0.53 2.62 12.57
N LEU A 82 1.31 1.70 12.03
CA LEU A 82 2.68 1.99 11.62
C LEU A 82 2.71 2.74 10.29
N SER A 83 3.77 3.49 10.04
CA SER A 83 3.93 4.31 8.82
C SER A 83 4.39 3.48 7.61
N SER A 84 3.92 2.26 7.54
CA SER A 84 4.15 1.33 6.45
C SER A 84 3.16 0.18 6.58
N VAL A 85 3.06 -0.66 5.57
CA VAL A 85 2.23 -1.86 5.64
C VAL A 85 3.04 -3.06 5.17
N ARG A 86 2.88 -4.18 5.87
CA ARG A 86 3.46 -5.46 5.47
C ARG A 86 2.40 -6.29 4.78
N LEU A 87 2.72 -6.74 3.58
CA LEU A 87 1.83 -7.56 2.77
C LEU A 87 2.54 -8.84 2.38
N LEU A 88 1.77 -9.86 2.03
CA LEU A 88 2.33 -11.12 1.55
C LEU A 88 3.20 -10.87 0.33
N ALA A 89 4.38 -11.49 0.31
CA ALA A 89 5.27 -11.43 -0.85
C ALA A 89 4.65 -12.18 -2.03
N THR A 90 4.86 -11.64 -3.23
CA THR A 90 4.31 -12.24 -4.45
C THR A 90 5.22 -13.28 -5.07
N ASP A 91 6.43 -13.45 -4.55
CA ASP A 91 7.45 -14.35 -5.08
C ASP A 91 7.87 -15.45 -4.11
N ASP A 92 7.04 -15.75 -3.11
CA ASP A 92 7.38 -16.77 -2.11
C ASP A 92 7.35 -18.16 -2.73
N ALA A 93 8.51 -18.79 -2.82
CA ALA A 93 8.65 -20.09 -3.44
C ALA A 93 8.00 -21.22 -2.62
N ASP A 94 7.72 -21.00 -1.35
CA ASP A 94 7.04 -21.98 -0.50
C ASP A 94 5.53 -22.04 -0.75
N LEU A 95 5.00 -21.08 -1.52
CA LEU A 95 3.59 -21.04 -1.90
C LEU A 95 3.43 -21.59 -3.31
N ASP A 96 2.26 -22.16 -3.58
CA ASP A 96 1.99 -22.85 -4.86
C ASP A 96 1.76 -21.91 -6.03
N VAL A 97 1.55 -20.63 -5.79
CA VAL A 97 1.41 -19.62 -6.85
C VAL A 97 2.48 -18.55 -6.64
N VAL A 98 3.27 -18.29 -7.68
CA VAL A 98 4.35 -17.32 -7.66
C VAL A 98 4.13 -16.32 -8.79
N GLY A 99 4.48 -15.07 -8.56
CA GLY A 99 4.35 -14.04 -9.60
C GLY A 99 2.97 -13.42 -9.70
N TRP A 100 2.12 -13.63 -8.70
CA TRP A 100 0.86 -12.90 -8.62
C TRP A 100 1.13 -11.44 -8.22
N LEU A 101 0.11 -10.60 -8.35
CA LEU A 101 0.29 -9.16 -8.15
C LEU A 101 -0.72 -8.63 -7.14
N TRP A 102 -0.36 -7.53 -6.50
CA TRP A 102 -1.28 -6.71 -5.73
C TRP A 102 -1.81 -5.60 -6.63
N GLN A 103 -3.10 -5.33 -6.56
CA GLN A 103 -3.70 -4.17 -7.22
C GLN A 103 -3.78 -3.03 -6.22
N VAL A 104 -3.32 -1.85 -6.61
CA VAL A 104 -3.30 -0.67 -5.76
C VAL A 104 -4.34 0.32 -6.26
N THR A 105 -5.30 0.66 -5.40
CA THR A 105 -6.35 1.62 -5.71
C THR A 105 -6.24 2.80 -4.75
N TYR A 106 -6.21 4.01 -5.30
CA TYR A 106 -6.04 5.23 -4.52
C TYR A 106 -7.39 5.92 -4.34
N LEU A 107 -7.80 6.08 -3.08
CA LEU A 107 -9.00 6.80 -2.69
C LEU A 107 -8.60 7.98 -1.81
N LEU A 108 -7.65 8.79 -2.30
CA LEU A 108 -7.15 9.94 -1.57
C LEU A 108 -8.14 11.09 -1.62
N THR A 109 -8.18 11.87 -0.56
CA THR A 109 -9.09 13.01 -0.45
C THR A 109 -8.32 14.27 -0.11
N ASP A 110 -8.89 15.42 -0.46
CA ASP A 110 -8.36 16.73 -0.09
C ASP A 110 -8.90 17.14 1.30
N VAL A 111 -8.58 18.35 1.74
CA VAL A 111 -8.98 18.83 3.07
C VAL A 111 -10.49 18.95 3.24
N GLU A 112 -11.23 19.06 2.13
CA GLU A 112 -12.68 19.15 2.15
C GLU A 112 -13.35 17.79 2.06
N GLY A 113 -12.57 16.72 2.00
CA GLY A 113 -13.07 15.37 1.88
C GLY A 113 -13.43 14.97 0.46
N SER A 114 -13.12 15.80 -0.53
CA SER A 114 -13.40 15.47 -1.94
C SER A 114 -12.35 14.53 -2.48
N LEU A 115 -12.80 13.54 -3.26
CA LEU A 115 -11.90 12.55 -3.83
C LEU A 115 -10.97 13.20 -4.85
N ILE A 116 -9.68 12.93 -4.71
CA ILE A 116 -8.66 13.37 -5.67
C ILE A 116 -8.74 12.45 -6.88
N ARG A 117 -8.98 13.02 -8.04
CA ARG A 117 -9.14 12.27 -9.28
C ARG A 117 -7.83 12.22 -10.07
N GLY A 118 -7.77 11.27 -11.00
CA GLY A 118 -6.65 11.18 -11.93
C GLY A 118 -5.49 10.34 -11.44
N ILE A 119 -5.60 9.69 -10.29
CA ILE A 119 -4.58 8.74 -9.84
C ILE A 119 -4.98 7.36 -10.33
N PRO A 120 -4.25 6.77 -11.29
CA PRO A 120 -4.67 5.50 -11.86
C PRO A 120 -4.43 4.34 -10.93
N THR A 121 -5.33 3.36 -10.99
CA THR A 121 -5.11 2.06 -10.36
C THR A 121 -4.00 1.33 -11.11
N HIS A 122 -3.12 0.66 -10.39
CA HIS A 122 -2.05 -0.10 -10.99
C HIS A 122 -1.81 -1.39 -10.22
N THR A 123 -1.00 -2.26 -10.81
CA THR A 123 -0.56 -3.48 -10.13
C THR A 123 0.89 -3.34 -9.70
N MET A 124 1.28 -4.15 -8.73
CA MET A 124 2.66 -4.19 -8.27
C MET A 124 3.06 -5.60 -7.86
N SER A 125 4.31 -5.94 -8.08
CA SER A 125 4.92 -7.11 -7.47
C SER A 125 5.52 -6.69 -6.12
N LEU A 126 5.64 -7.65 -5.21
CA LEU A 126 6.21 -7.38 -3.88
C LEU A 126 7.16 -8.51 -3.52
N PRO A 127 8.45 -8.38 -3.87
CA PRO A 127 9.43 -9.40 -3.51
C PRO A 127 9.59 -9.51 -2.01
N GLY A 128 9.80 -10.73 -1.53
CA GLY A 128 9.97 -10.98 -0.10
C GLY A 128 11.20 -10.28 0.45
N GLY A 129 11.06 -9.72 1.65
CA GLY A 129 12.16 -9.06 2.33
C GLY A 129 12.52 -7.68 1.78
N THR A 130 11.75 -7.14 0.85
CA THR A 130 12.03 -5.81 0.27
C THR A 130 11.09 -4.76 0.80
N THR A 131 11.49 -3.50 0.64
CA THR A 131 10.63 -2.34 0.90
C THR A 131 10.37 -1.65 -0.43
N VAL A 132 9.10 -1.49 -0.78
CA VAL A 132 8.67 -0.85 -2.01
C VAL A 132 8.01 0.48 -1.66
N ASP A 133 8.49 1.55 -2.27
CA ASP A 133 7.88 2.86 -2.13
C ASP A 133 6.94 3.08 -3.31
N LEU A 134 5.65 3.29 -3.02
CA LEU A 134 4.63 3.48 -4.05
C LEU A 134 4.96 4.66 -4.96
N ILE A 135 5.65 5.67 -4.45
CA ILE A 135 5.99 6.85 -5.25
C ILE A 135 6.90 6.48 -6.42
N THR A 136 7.75 5.46 -6.24
CA THR A 136 8.70 5.06 -7.28
C THR A 136 8.13 4.10 -8.31
N ILE A 137 7.02 3.41 -8.00
CA ILE A 137 6.45 2.38 -8.88
C ILE A 137 5.09 2.77 -9.45
N ALA A 138 4.41 3.77 -8.86
CA ALA A 138 3.14 4.22 -9.38
C ALA A 138 3.33 4.81 -10.78
N PRO A 139 2.34 4.68 -11.66
CA PRO A 139 2.41 5.35 -12.96
C PRO A 139 2.60 6.85 -12.78
N VAL A 140 3.35 7.45 -13.69
CA VAL A 140 3.53 8.90 -13.66
C VAL A 140 2.15 9.56 -13.72
N ALA A 141 1.89 10.47 -12.79
CA ALA A 141 0.62 11.18 -12.75
C ALA A 141 0.35 11.86 -14.09
N GLY A 142 -0.84 11.63 -14.60
CA GLY A 142 -1.22 12.23 -15.88
C GLY A 142 -1.20 13.73 -15.81
N LEU A 143 -0.77 14.34 -16.91
CA LEU A 143 -0.92 15.77 -17.05
C LEU A 143 -2.40 16.09 -17.28
N VAL A 144 -2.89 17.09 -16.57
CA VAL A 144 -4.24 17.58 -16.79
C VAL A 144 -4.17 18.47 -18.03
N GLY A 145 -4.75 17.99 -19.10
CA GLY A 145 -4.67 18.73 -20.35
C GLY A 145 -6.00 18.89 -20.99
#